data_62fd969583745e9fb03d562feef9ed34
#
_entry.id   62fd969583745e9fb03d562feef9ed34
#
_cell.length_a   1.000
_cell.length_b   1.000
_cell.length_c   1.000
_cell.angle_alpha   90.00
_cell.angle_beta   90.00
_cell.angle_gamma   90.00
#
_symmetry.space_group_name_H-M   'P 1'
#
loop_
_entity.id
_entity.type
_entity.pdbx_description
1 polymer ?
#
loop_
_entity_poly.entity_id
_entity_poly.type
_entity_poly.pdbx_seq_one_letter_code
_entity_poly.pdbx_strand_id
1 'polypeptide(L)'
;NRGFRVQFNSALGPYKGGLRFHPSVNLGIIKFLGFEQIFKNSLTGLPIGGGKGGSDFDPKGRSEAEIMRFCQSFMTELWRHIGEYRDVPAGDIGVGGREIGYLFGQYRRLVDQHESGVLTGKGLTWGGSLVRKEATGYGCVYFTNEMMKANGDSIDGAKVIVSGSGNVAI
;
A
#
# COMPACT_ATOMS: atom_id res chain seq x y z
N ASN A 1 -15.87 3.69 -12.72
CA ASN A 1 -14.52 4.05 -12.23
C ASN A 1 -13.46 3.35 -13.08
N ARG A 2 -12.25 3.91 -13.10
CA ARG A 2 -11.09 3.33 -13.77
C ARG A 2 -10.12 2.81 -12.74
N GLY A 3 -9.60 1.60 -12.96
CA GLY A 3 -8.59 0.98 -12.12
C GLY A 3 -7.26 0.83 -12.86
N PHE A 4 -6.17 0.90 -12.12
CA PHE A 4 -4.81 0.80 -12.64
C PHE A 4 -3.94 -0.07 -11.73
N ARG A 5 -3.05 -0.86 -12.31
CA ARG A 5 -1.93 -1.49 -11.63
C ARG A 5 -0.67 -1.32 -12.46
N VAL A 6 0.33 -0.69 -11.90
CA VAL A 6 1.65 -0.50 -12.52
C VAL A 6 2.63 -1.42 -11.83
N GLN A 7 3.10 -2.41 -12.55
CA GLN A 7 4.19 -3.31 -12.18
C GLN A 7 5.48 -2.66 -12.69
N PHE A 8 6.11 -1.84 -11.84
CA PHE A 8 7.13 -0.90 -12.30
C PHE A 8 8.50 -1.55 -12.47
N ASN A 9 8.98 -2.28 -11.45
CA ASN A 9 10.28 -2.95 -11.49
C ASN A 9 10.29 -4.17 -10.57
N SER A 10 10.84 -5.29 -11.07
CA SER A 10 10.95 -6.57 -10.37
C SER A 10 12.39 -7.07 -10.28
N ALA A 11 13.39 -6.21 -10.48
CA ALA A 11 14.79 -6.63 -10.47
C ALA A 11 15.24 -7.25 -9.13
N LEU A 12 14.67 -6.79 -8.01
CA LEU A 12 14.98 -7.30 -6.67
C LEU A 12 14.01 -8.36 -6.16
N GLY A 13 12.84 -8.53 -6.80
CA GLY A 13 11.83 -9.48 -6.37
C GLY A 13 10.43 -9.13 -6.87
N PRO A 14 9.37 -9.79 -6.36
CA PRO A 14 8.00 -9.53 -6.76
C PRO A 14 7.63 -8.06 -6.66
N TYR A 15 6.79 -7.58 -7.57
CA TYR A 15 6.26 -6.22 -7.49
C TYR A 15 5.53 -6.03 -6.16
N LYS A 16 5.77 -4.90 -5.49
CA LYS A 16 5.21 -4.61 -4.18
C LYS A 16 4.80 -3.15 -4.08
N GLY A 17 3.58 -2.91 -3.63
CA GLY A 17 3.11 -1.55 -3.35
C GLY A 17 1.60 -1.46 -3.21
N GLY A 18 1.13 -0.38 -2.59
CA GLY A 18 -0.27 -0.17 -2.19
C GLY A 18 -1.25 0.03 -3.35
N LEU A 19 -2.52 -0.09 -3.00
CA LEU A 19 -3.67 0.32 -3.81
C LEU A 19 -4.23 1.61 -3.20
N ARG A 20 -4.45 2.64 -4.03
CA ARG A 20 -5.04 3.91 -3.62
C ARG A 20 -6.43 4.05 -4.22
N PHE A 21 -7.44 4.28 -3.37
CA PHE A 21 -8.79 4.64 -3.81
C PHE A 21 -9.07 6.10 -3.45
N HIS A 22 -9.00 6.95 -4.48
CA HIS A 22 -9.18 8.39 -4.32
C HIS A 22 -9.56 9.01 -5.67
N PRO A 23 -10.48 9.99 -5.71
CA PRO A 23 -10.96 10.57 -6.97
C PRO A 23 -9.87 11.22 -7.84
N SER A 24 -8.73 11.61 -7.26
CA SER A 24 -7.60 12.14 -8.03
C SER A 24 -6.78 11.09 -8.78
N VAL A 25 -7.01 9.79 -8.53
CA VAL A 25 -6.21 8.72 -9.12
C VAL A 25 -6.36 8.69 -10.64
N ASN A 26 -5.22 8.70 -11.31
CA ASN A 26 -5.11 8.49 -12.75
C ASN A 26 -3.80 7.73 -13.05
N LEU A 27 -3.62 7.32 -14.29
CA LEU A 27 -2.46 6.52 -14.68
C LEU A 27 -1.12 7.24 -14.42
N GLY A 28 -1.05 8.56 -14.60
CA GLY A 28 0.16 9.36 -14.34
C GLY A 28 0.56 9.31 -12.87
N ILE A 29 -0.39 9.52 -11.98
CA ILE A 29 -0.19 9.44 -10.53
C ILE A 29 0.27 8.02 -10.13
N ILE A 30 -0.37 6.97 -10.64
CA ILE A 30 0.00 5.59 -10.31
C ILE A 30 1.39 5.24 -10.84
N LYS A 31 1.79 5.71 -12.02
CA LYS A 31 3.16 5.57 -12.53
C LYS A 31 4.17 6.27 -11.63
N PHE A 32 3.91 7.50 -11.24
CA PHE A 32 4.78 8.26 -10.34
C PHE A 32 4.95 7.57 -8.98
N LEU A 33 3.83 7.15 -8.38
CA LEU A 33 3.87 6.43 -7.10
C LEU A 33 4.57 5.06 -7.22
N GLY A 34 4.46 4.39 -8.36
CA GLY A 34 5.20 3.16 -8.64
C GLY A 34 6.71 3.41 -8.74
N PHE A 35 7.10 4.53 -9.34
CA PHE A 35 8.49 4.98 -9.39
C PHE A 35 9.05 5.25 -7.98
N GLU A 36 8.35 6.01 -7.15
CA GLU A 36 8.76 6.24 -5.76
C GLU A 36 8.88 4.92 -4.98
N GLN A 37 7.97 3.98 -5.23
CA GLN A 37 7.94 2.68 -4.54
C GLN A 37 9.19 1.84 -4.81
N ILE A 38 9.85 1.97 -5.97
CA ILE A 38 11.11 1.24 -6.24
C ILE A 38 12.19 1.66 -5.25
N PHE A 39 12.38 2.95 -5.06
CA PHE A 39 13.41 3.46 -4.14
C PHE A 39 13.06 3.11 -2.69
N LYS A 40 11.82 3.32 -2.30
CA LYS A 40 11.34 2.97 -0.97
C LYS A 40 11.64 1.50 -0.64
N ASN A 41 11.33 0.58 -1.55
CA ASN A 41 11.51 -0.84 -1.33
C ASN A 41 12.99 -1.26 -1.37
N SER A 42 13.77 -0.75 -2.31
CA SER A 42 15.19 -1.07 -2.44
C SER A 42 16.00 -0.67 -1.20
N LEU A 43 15.64 0.44 -0.57
CA LEU A 43 16.30 0.94 0.65
C LEU A 43 16.02 0.07 1.89
N THR A 44 15.06 -0.83 1.84
CA THR A 44 14.80 -1.77 2.94
C THR A 44 15.77 -2.94 2.98
N GLY A 45 16.51 -3.22 1.89
CA GLY A 45 17.33 -4.40 1.74
C GLY A 45 16.55 -5.71 1.54
N LEU A 46 15.20 -5.64 1.44
CA LEU A 46 14.36 -6.82 1.23
C LEU A 46 14.28 -7.17 -0.27
N PRO A 47 14.09 -8.47 -0.61
CA PRO A 47 13.98 -8.92 -1.99
C PRO A 47 12.57 -8.64 -2.56
N ILE A 48 12.20 -7.40 -2.65
CA ILE A 48 10.92 -6.92 -3.17
C ILE A 48 11.13 -5.83 -4.22
N GLY A 49 10.37 -5.92 -5.29
CA GLY A 49 10.33 -4.92 -6.35
C GLY A 49 9.38 -3.77 -6.02
N GLY A 50 9.07 -2.95 -7.00
CA GLY A 50 8.17 -1.81 -6.86
C GLY A 50 6.96 -1.90 -7.78
N GLY A 51 5.80 -1.62 -7.22
CA GLY A 51 4.55 -1.51 -7.95
C GLY A 51 3.57 -0.58 -7.22
N LYS A 52 2.56 -0.11 -7.94
CA LYS A 52 1.49 0.71 -7.37
C LYS A 52 0.20 0.47 -8.14
N GLY A 53 -0.91 0.61 -7.46
CA GLY A 53 -2.21 0.53 -8.11
C GLY A 53 -3.24 1.44 -7.46
N GLY A 54 -4.45 1.40 -7.97
CA GLY A 54 -5.56 2.14 -7.42
C GLY A 54 -6.66 2.43 -8.42
N SER A 55 -7.61 3.24 -8.00
CA SER A 55 -8.75 3.67 -8.79
C SER A 55 -9.19 5.07 -8.42
N ASP A 56 -9.85 5.74 -9.35
CA ASP A 56 -10.55 7.01 -9.13
C ASP A 56 -11.85 6.85 -8.31
N PHE A 57 -12.12 5.68 -7.77
CA PHE A 57 -13.22 5.44 -6.84
C PHE A 57 -13.00 6.20 -5.53
N ASP A 58 -13.99 6.98 -5.12
CA ASP A 58 -14.00 7.66 -3.83
C ASP A 58 -14.79 6.83 -2.80
N PRO A 59 -14.12 6.24 -1.77
CA PRO A 59 -14.82 5.49 -0.73
C PRO A 59 -15.54 6.38 0.29
N LYS A 60 -15.25 7.69 0.32
CA LYS A 60 -15.88 8.61 1.27
C LYS A 60 -17.38 8.73 0.99
N GLY A 61 -18.19 8.63 2.04
CA GLY A 61 -19.64 8.72 1.94
C GLY A 61 -20.32 7.51 1.30
N ARG A 62 -19.58 6.45 0.97
CA ARG A 62 -20.14 5.19 0.47
C ARG A 62 -20.49 4.26 1.61
N SER A 63 -21.57 3.49 1.42
CA SER A 63 -21.90 2.41 2.33
C SER A 63 -20.88 1.27 2.27
N GLU A 64 -20.77 0.49 3.32
CA GLU A 64 -19.89 -0.69 3.35
C GLU A 64 -20.19 -1.66 2.21
N ALA A 65 -21.47 -1.85 1.88
CA ALA A 65 -21.89 -2.71 0.78
C ALA A 65 -21.42 -2.20 -0.59
N GLU A 66 -21.40 -0.88 -0.81
CA GLU A 66 -20.87 -0.30 -2.05
C GLU A 66 -19.36 -0.48 -2.13
N ILE A 67 -18.63 -0.24 -1.03
CA ILE A 67 -17.18 -0.43 -0.96
C ILE A 67 -16.82 -1.89 -1.19
N MET A 68 -17.54 -2.81 -0.55
CA MET A 68 -17.34 -4.25 -0.74
C MET A 68 -17.53 -4.66 -2.21
N ARG A 69 -18.65 -4.24 -2.83
CA ARG A 69 -18.91 -4.56 -4.25
C ARG A 69 -17.84 -3.98 -5.17
N PHE A 70 -17.39 -2.76 -4.89
CA PHE A 70 -16.30 -2.16 -5.65
C PHE A 70 -15.00 -2.96 -5.52
N CYS A 71 -14.59 -3.32 -4.29
CA CYS A 71 -13.40 -4.14 -4.04
C CYS A 71 -13.49 -5.50 -4.74
N GLN A 72 -14.65 -6.14 -4.71
CA GLN A 72 -14.89 -7.41 -5.41
C GLN A 72 -14.76 -7.26 -6.92
N SER A 73 -15.38 -6.22 -7.50
CA SER A 73 -15.28 -5.93 -8.93
C SER A 73 -13.82 -5.62 -9.34
N PHE A 74 -13.14 -4.78 -8.57
CA PHE A 74 -11.73 -4.43 -8.80
C PHE A 74 -10.83 -5.67 -8.76
N MET A 75 -11.01 -6.55 -7.78
CA MET A 75 -10.24 -7.78 -7.67
C MET A 75 -10.55 -8.79 -8.78
N THR A 76 -11.78 -8.83 -9.29
CA THR A 76 -12.17 -9.68 -10.42
C THR A 76 -11.37 -9.36 -11.69
N GLU A 77 -10.97 -8.12 -11.86
CA GLU A 77 -10.08 -7.74 -12.97
C GLU A 77 -8.59 -7.93 -12.62
N LEU A 78 -8.22 -7.69 -11.36
CA LEU A 78 -6.83 -7.65 -10.93
C LEU A 78 -6.21 -9.05 -10.70
N TRP A 79 -6.97 -10.03 -10.24
CA TRP A 79 -6.46 -11.29 -9.69
C TRP A 79 -5.48 -12.05 -10.61
N ARG A 80 -5.67 -11.98 -11.93
CA ARG A 80 -4.80 -12.66 -12.91
C ARG A 80 -3.39 -12.09 -12.97
N HIS A 81 -3.20 -10.89 -12.46
CA HIS A 81 -1.95 -10.13 -12.55
C HIS A 81 -1.15 -10.11 -11.26
N ILE A 82 -1.73 -10.61 -10.16
CA ILE A 82 -1.11 -10.62 -8.83
C ILE A 82 -0.87 -12.04 -8.32
N GLY A 83 -0.14 -12.16 -7.23
CA GLY A 83 0.22 -13.43 -6.60
C GLY A 83 1.41 -13.25 -5.69
N GLU A 84 1.60 -14.14 -4.71
CA GLU A 84 2.64 -13.99 -3.69
C GLU A 84 4.07 -13.93 -4.25
N TYR A 85 4.32 -14.53 -5.42
CA TYR A 85 5.64 -14.51 -6.09
C TYR A 85 5.68 -13.61 -7.33
N ARG A 86 4.60 -12.89 -7.63
CA ARG A 86 4.51 -12.03 -8.81
C ARG A 86 4.35 -10.56 -8.44
N ASP A 87 3.28 -10.26 -7.73
CA ASP A 87 2.91 -8.89 -7.37
C ASP A 87 2.02 -8.91 -6.13
N VAL A 88 2.46 -8.22 -5.08
CA VAL A 88 1.80 -8.22 -3.77
C VAL A 88 1.30 -6.82 -3.44
N PRO A 89 0.02 -6.53 -3.69
CA PRO A 89 -0.59 -5.27 -3.30
C PRO A 89 -0.69 -5.12 -1.77
N ALA A 90 -0.92 -3.87 -1.35
CA ALA A 90 -1.09 -3.48 0.05
C ALA A 90 -2.13 -2.36 0.17
N GLY A 91 -2.37 -1.88 1.38
CA GLY A 91 -3.14 -0.68 1.63
C GLY A 91 -2.40 0.60 1.26
N ASP A 92 -3.16 1.67 1.03
CA ASP A 92 -2.73 3.04 0.82
C ASP A 92 -3.93 3.97 1.10
N ILE A 93 -3.92 5.22 0.68
CA ILE A 93 -5.06 6.15 0.85
C ILE A 93 -6.36 5.50 0.35
N GLY A 94 -7.38 5.48 1.18
CA GLY A 94 -8.69 4.89 0.87
C GLY A 94 -8.74 3.36 0.88
N VAL A 95 -7.66 2.68 1.22
CA VAL A 95 -7.58 1.21 1.31
C VAL A 95 -6.94 0.81 2.63
N GLY A 96 -7.75 0.52 3.60
CA GLY A 96 -7.34 0.01 4.91
C GLY A 96 -7.59 -1.49 5.06
N GLY A 97 -7.53 -1.98 6.29
CA GLY A 97 -7.74 -3.41 6.61
C GLY A 97 -9.09 -3.96 6.13
N ARG A 98 -10.14 -3.15 6.18
CA ARG A 98 -11.48 -3.49 5.67
C ARG A 98 -11.46 -3.78 4.16
N GLU A 99 -10.94 -2.86 3.38
CA GLU A 99 -10.81 -2.98 1.92
C GLU A 99 -9.91 -4.16 1.54
N ILE A 100 -8.79 -4.33 2.25
CA ILE A 100 -7.91 -5.50 2.08
C ILE A 100 -8.68 -6.79 2.36
N GLY A 101 -9.55 -6.82 3.35
CA GLY A 101 -10.42 -7.97 3.64
C GLY A 101 -11.34 -8.31 2.48
N TYR A 102 -12.01 -7.31 1.91
CA TYR A 102 -12.91 -7.51 0.76
C TYR A 102 -12.15 -7.97 -0.50
N LEU A 103 -10.98 -7.37 -0.76
CA LEU A 103 -10.10 -7.75 -1.87
C LEU A 103 -9.58 -9.19 -1.71
N PHE A 104 -9.11 -9.55 -0.53
CA PHE A 104 -8.58 -10.89 -0.25
C PHE A 104 -9.67 -11.97 -0.31
N GLY A 105 -10.85 -11.68 0.25
CA GLY A 105 -11.98 -12.61 0.18
C GLY A 105 -12.38 -12.90 -1.26
N GLN A 106 -12.42 -11.89 -2.14
CA GLN A 106 -12.72 -12.09 -3.56
C GLN A 106 -11.59 -12.82 -4.29
N TYR A 107 -10.34 -12.50 -4.00
CA TYR A 107 -9.19 -13.22 -4.57
C TYR A 107 -9.28 -14.72 -4.29
N ARG A 108 -9.50 -15.12 -3.03
CA ARG A 108 -9.65 -16.51 -2.64
C ARG A 108 -10.77 -17.23 -3.39
N ARG A 109 -11.91 -16.55 -3.61
CA ARG A 109 -13.03 -17.12 -4.37
C ARG A 109 -12.67 -17.38 -5.83
N LEU A 110 -11.81 -16.53 -6.42
CA LEU A 110 -11.42 -16.63 -7.83
C LEU A 110 -10.32 -17.67 -8.07
N VAL A 111 -9.35 -17.77 -7.17
CA VAL A 111 -8.21 -18.70 -7.32
C VAL A 111 -8.49 -20.08 -6.73
N ASP A 112 -9.49 -20.20 -5.85
CA ASP A 112 -9.83 -21.42 -5.10
C ASP A 112 -8.65 -22.01 -4.32
N GLN A 113 -7.77 -21.14 -3.81
CA GLN A 113 -6.58 -21.49 -3.03
C GLN A 113 -6.39 -20.53 -1.85
N HIS A 114 -5.70 -21.00 -0.82
CA HIS A 114 -5.32 -20.18 0.33
C HIS A 114 -3.89 -19.64 0.14
N GLU A 115 -3.76 -18.56 -0.62
CA GLU A 115 -2.49 -17.85 -0.81
C GLU A 115 -2.40 -16.68 0.18
N SER A 116 -1.80 -16.93 1.34
CA SER A 116 -1.69 -15.89 2.39
C SER A 116 -0.72 -14.75 2.02
N GLY A 117 0.19 -14.97 1.08
CA GLY A 117 1.19 -13.99 0.66
C GLY A 117 0.73 -12.96 -0.38
N VAL A 118 -0.47 -13.12 -0.97
CA VAL A 118 -0.90 -12.31 -2.11
C VAL A 118 -1.15 -10.83 -1.80
N LEU A 119 -1.55 -10.50 -0.57
CA LEU A 119 -1.85 -9.15 -0.11
C LEU A 119 -1.24 -8.92 1.28
N THR A 120 -0.71 -7.73 1.55
CA THR A 120 -0.33 -7.33 2.90
C THR A 120 -1.37 -6.40 3.52
N GLY A 121 -1.39 -6.33 4.86
CA GLY A 121 -2.41 -5.58 5.60
C GLY A 121 -3.63 -6.41 6.01
N LYS A 122 -3.53 -7.73 5.93
CA LYS A 122 -4.55 -8.68 6.40
C LYS A 122 -4.60 -8.73 7.94
N GLY A 123 -5.78 -9.08 8.48
CA GLY A 123 -5.92 -9.36 9.91
C GLY A 123 -5.21 -10.65 10.32
N LEU A 124 -4.83 -10.75 11.59
CA LEU A 124 -4.08 -11.90 12.13
C LEU A 124 -4.81 -13.24 11.92
N THR A 125 -6.12 -13.26 12.04
CA THR A 125 -6.94 -14.48 11.95
C THR A 125 -7.12 -14.98 10.52
N TRP A 126 -6.68 -14.25 9.51
CA TRP A 126 -6.84 -14.60 8.09
C TRP A 126 -5.58 -14.34 7.25
N GLY A 127 -4.43 -14.67 7.82
CA GLY A 127 -3.16 -14.72 7.10
C GLY A 127 -2.30 -13.46 7.21
N GLY A 128 -2.63 -12.54 8.11
CA GLY A 128 -1.82 -11.37 8.42
C GLY A 128 -0.75 -11.65 9.46
N SER A 129 0.20 -10.75 9.56
CA SER A 129 1.23 -10.73 10.59
C SER A 129 0.99 -9.60 11.58
N LEU A 130 1.63 -9.68 12.75
CA LEU A 130 1.62 -8.59 13.71
C LEU A 130 2.15 -7.30 13.05
N VAL A 131 1.37 -6.24 13.19
CA VAL A 131 1.73 -4.92 12.67
C VAL A 131 1.84 -3.93 13.82
N ARG A 132 2.85 -3.10 13.74
CA ARG A 132 2.99 -1.93 14.59
C ARG A 132 2.39 -0.74 13.86
N LYS A 133 1.24 -0.25 14.30
CA LYS A 133 0.49 0.81 13.62
C LYS A 133 1.32 2.10 13.49
N GLU A 134 2.10 2.41 14.50
CA GLU A 134 2.96 3.58 14.60
C GLU A 134 4.30 3.44 13.88
N ALA A 135 4.61 2.28 13.31
CA ALA A 135 5.92 2.02 12.71
C ALA A 135 6.32 3.00 11.60
N THR A 136 5.37 3.44 10.78
CA THR A 136 5.65 4.38 9.70
C THR A 136 5.99 5.77 10.24
N GLY A 137 5.27 6.24 11.26
CA GLY A 137 5.54 7.51 11.93
C GLY A 137 6.91 7.51 12.61
N TYR A 138 7.20 6.50 13.42
CA TYR A 138 8.52 6.34 14.04
C TYR A 138 9.65 6.25 13.01
N GLY A 139 9.46 5.47 11.94
CA GLY A 139 10.44 5.36 10.87
C GLY A 139 10.74 6.70 10.20
N CYS A 140 9.73 7.53 10.00
CA CYS A 140 9.89 8.88 9.47
C CYS A 140 10.74 9.75 10.41
N VAL A 141 10.47 9.72 11.71
CA VAL A 141 11.23 10.48 12.72
C VAL A 141 12.68 10.00 12.81
N TYR A 142 12.91 8.68 12.85
CA TYR A 142 14.26 8.12 12.88
C TYR A 142 15.06 8.49 11.64
N PHE A 143 14.45 8.38 10.46
CA PHE A 143 15.11 8.76 9.22
C PHE A 143 15.46 10.26 9.19
N THR A 144 14.53 11.12 9.63
CA THR A 144 14.76 12.56 9.73
C THR A 144 15.94 12.87 10.66
N ASN A 145 16.02 12.23 11.82
CA ASN A 145 17.12 12.39 12.75
C ASN A 145 18.46 12.00 12.14
N GLU A 146 18.53 10.85 11.46
CA GLU A 146 19.76 10.41 10.79
C GLU A 146 20.15 11.32 9.62
N MET A 147 19.16 11.82 8.86
CA MET A 147 19.40 12.80 7.81
C MET A 147 20.00 14.11 8.36
N MET A 148 19.45 14.64 9.46
CA MET A 148 19.98 15.83 10.12
C MET A 148 21.42 15.61 10.60
N LYS A 149 21.68 14.51 11.30
CA LYS A 149 23.05 14.15 11.73
C LYS A 149 24.04 14.09 10.57
N ALA A 150 23.63 13.46 9.43
CA ALA A 150 24.47 13.37 8.24
C ALA A 150 24.81 14.75 7.63
N ASN A 151 23.98 15.75 7.88
CA ASN A 151 24.20 17.14 7.45
C ASN A 151 24.87 18.02 8.55
N GLY A 152 25.23 17.44 9.69
CA GLY A 152 25.82 18.18 10.81
C GLY A 152 24.81 18.94 11.68
N ASP A 153 23.52 18.66 11.52
CA ASP A 153 22.43 19.27 12.25
C ASP A 153 21.92 18.36 13.39
N SER A 154 21.08 18.91 14.27
CA SER A 154 20.39 18.18 15.35
C SER A 154 18.91 18.43 15.32
N ILE A 155 18.13 17.39 15.65
CA ILE A 155 16.69 17.52 15.85
C ILE A 155 16.34 18.21 17.18
N ASP A 156 17.29 18.23 18.15
CA ASP A 156 17.07 18.82 19.44
C ASP A 156 16.85 20.33 19.34
N GLY A 157 15.71 20.81 19.86
CA GLY A 157 15.32 22.21 19.79
C GLY A 157 14.78 22.67 18.43
N ALA A 158 14.70 21.77 17.43
CA ALA A 158 14.17 22.09 16.12
C ALA A 158 12.66 22.36 16.19
N LYS A 159 12.20 23.37 15.44
CA LYS A 159 10.76 23.60 15.23
C LYS A 159 10.27 22.67 14.11
N VAL A 160 9.38 21.74 14.46
CA VAL A 160 8.81 20.78 13.51
C VAL A 160 7.33 21.09 13.30
N ILE A 161 6.90 21.03 12.04
CA ILE A 161 5.49 21.17 11.66
C ILE A 161 5.06 19.85 11.01
N VAL A 162 3.98 19.26 11.53
CA VAL A 162 3.37 18.06 10.97
C VAL A 162 2.01 18.44 10.37
N SER A 163 1.82 18.16 9.09
CA SER A 163 0.56 18.41 8.39
C SER A 163 -0.24 17.12 8.26
N GLY A 164 -1.49 17.13 8.73
CA GLY A 164 -2.40 15.98 8.69
C GLY A 164 -2.70 15.41 10.08
N SER A 165 -3.65 14.49 10.13
CA SER A 165 -4.10 13.81 11.35
C SER A 165 -4.37 12.32 11.13
N GLY A 166 -3.71 11.73 10.12
CA GLY A 166 -3.78 10.30 9.81
C GLY A 166 -2.79 9.48 10.63
N ASN A 167 -2.79 8.17 10.39
CA ASN A 167 -1.98 7.19 11.12
C ASN A 167 -0.47 7.51 11.18
N VAL A 168 0.07 8.21 10.18
CA VAL A 168 1.51 8.57 10.13
C VAL A 168 1.78 9.85 10.91
N ALA A 169 0.80 10.77 10.98
CA ALA A 169 0.97 12.07 11.62
C ALA A 169 0.71 12.03 13.13
N ILE A 170 -0.04 11.06 13.63
CA ILE A 170 -0.36 10.88 15.04
C ILE A 170 0.70 9.99 15.70
#